data_6d023b0745ee97b9d78e8158fc3f4768
#
_entry.id   6d023b0745ee97b9d78e8158fc3f4768
#
_cell.length_a   1.000
_cell.length_b   1.000
_cell.length_c   1.000
_cell.angle_alpha   90.00
_cell.angle_beta   90.00
_cell.angle_gamma   90.00
#
_symmetry.space_group_name_H-M   'P 1'
#
loop_
_entity.id
_entity.type
_entity.pdbx_description
1 polymer ?
#
loop_
_entity_poly.entity_id
_entity_poly.type
_entity_poly.pdbx_seq_one_letter_code
_entity_poly.pdbx_strand_id
1 'polypeptide(L)'
;VSSHRTSRSSTLGWTFPTTALALALTGCGPSAGHEEVGASTPSPSVSAQQMSIFQLSPGQCFDRPEAGDGLYRVSVVPCEVAHDQELYALFQLDHSEWPGEDAAQREATERCAGEFLAYTGATADESRLGFSSFVPSEGSWSEGDRQVQCALELDSGGRLLGPQAGKG
;
A
#
# COMPACT_ATOMS: atom_id res chain seq x y z
N VAL A 1 -41.65 -5.58 -6.50
CA VAL A 1 -42.21 -4.23 -6.72
C VAL A 1 -41.03 -3.33 -7.06
N SER A 2 -40.89 -3.07 -8.38
CA SER A 2 -39.84 -2.22 -8.95
C SER A 2 -40.19 -0.74 -8.73
N SER A 3 -39.24 0.07 -8.30
CA SER A 3 -39.35 1.52 -8.35
C SER A 3 -38.12 2.08 -9.08
N HIS A 4 -38.37 2.47 -10.33
CA HIS A 4 -37.45 3.29 -11.12
C HIS A 4 -37.51 4.74 -10.63
N ARG A 5 -36.35 5.31 -10.27
CA ARG A 5 -36.21 6.75 -10.03
C ARG A 5 -35.39 7.38 -11.14
N THR A 6 -36.06 8.11 -12.00
CA THR A 6 -35.50 8.93 -13.06
C THR A 6 -34.81 10.18 -12.48
N SER A 7 -33.52 10.35 -12.80
CA SER A 7 -32.75 11.56 -12.50
C SER A 7 -32.82 12.53 -13.68
N ARG A 8 -33.27 13.76 -13.39
CA ARG A 8 -33.32 14.86 -14.38
C ARG A 8 -31.98 15.59 -14.38
N SER A 9 -31.38 15.65 -15.53
CA SER A 9 -30.21 16.50 -15.82
C SER A 9 -30.65 17.95 -16.00
N SER A 10 -30.09 18.87 -15.22
CA SER A 10 -30.21 20.31 -15.41
C SER A 10 -28.89 20.83 -16.00
N THR A 11 -28.94 21.24 -17.25
CA THR A 11 -27.86 21.97 -17.94
C THR A 11 -27.99 23.46 -17.63
N LEU A 12 -26.99 24.01 -16.93
CA LEU A 12 -26.85 25.45 -16.73
C LEU A 12 -25.80 25.97 -17.71
N GLY A 13 -26.25 26.68 -18.73
CA GLY A 13 -25.40 27.37 -19.69
C GLY A 13 -24.84 28.66 -19.09
N TRP A 14 -23.53 28.83 -19.19
CA TRP A 14 -22.87 30.10 -18.90
C TRP A 14 -22.35 30.70 -20.20
N THR A 15 -22.94 31.83 -20.55
CA THR A 15 -22.52 32.69 -21.62
C THR A 15 -21.48 33.70 -21.09
N PHE A 16 -20.29 33.77 -21.69
CA PHE A 16 -19.30 34.81 -21.43
C PHE A 16 -19.39 35.89 -22.50
N PRO A 17 -19.39 37.18 -22.14
CA PRO A 17 -19.24 38.26 -23.11
C PRO A 17 -17.76 38.51 -23.42
N THR A 18 -17.44 38.56 -24.69
CA THR A 18 -16.19 39.03 -25.27
C THR A 18 -16.13 40.58 -25.16
N THR A 19 -15.05 41.08 -24.57
CA THR A 19 -14.68 42.49 -24.76
C THR A 19 -13.21 42.54 -25.19
N ALA A 20 -13.03 42.93 -26.44
CA ALA A 20 -11.74 43.28 -27.01
C ALA A 20 -11.43 44.77 -26.66
N LEU A 21 -10.21 45.02 -26.22
CA LEU A 21 -9.64 46.35 -26.34
C LEU A 21 -8.12 46.24 -26.53
N ALA A 22 -7.69 46.61 -27.71
CA ALA A 22 -6.29 46.81 -28.08
C ALA A 22 -5.82 48.18 -27.61
N LEU A 23 -4.57 48.30 -27.18
CA LEU A 23 -3.72 49.45 -27.47
C LEU A 23 -2.26 49.15 -27.14
N ALA A 24 -1.43 49.35 -28.12
CA ALA A 24 0.02 49.24 -28.12
C ALA A 24 0.68 50.38 -27.32
N LEU A 25 1.83 50.06 -26.70
CA LEU A 25 2.94 51.03 -26.60
C LEU A 25 4.27 50.31 -26.38
N THR A 26 5.18 50.62 -27.25
CA THR A 26 6.60 50.29 -27.34
C THR A 26 7.38 50.71 -26.10
N GLY A 27 8.20 49.80 -25.58
CA GLY A 27 9.20 50.08 -24.55
C GLY A 27 10.36 49.10 -24.67
N CYS A 28 11.40 49.44 -25.44
CA CYS A 28 12.70 48.75 -25.36
C CYS A 28 13.40 49.12 -24.06
N GLY A 29 13.62 48.14 -23.19
CA GLY A 29 14.57 48.22 -22.10
C GLY A 29 15.39 46.91 -22.06
N PRO A 30 16.73 46.96 -22.00
CA PRO A 30 17.52 45.76 -21.83
C PRO A 30 17.43 45.33 -20.38
N SER A 31 16.56 44.38 -20.09
CA SER A 31 16.55 43.68 -18.81
C SER A 31 17.59 42.58 -18.88
N ALA A 32 18.61 42.72 -18.05
CA ALA A 32 19.53 41.65 -17.70
C ALA A 32 18.73 40.46 -17.18
N GLY A 33 18.79 39.36 -17.91
CA GLY A 33 18.19 38.09 -17.50
C GLY A 33 18.89 37.56 -16.24
N HIS A 34 18.22 37.64 -15.10
CA HIS A 34 18.50 36.73 -14.02
C HIS A 34 17.86 35.39 -14.41
N GLU A 35 18.66 34.52 -14.97
CA GLU A 35 18.34 33.09 -14.97
C GLU A 35 18.37 32.63 -13.52
N GLU A 36 17.22 32.62 -12.89
CA GLU A 36 17.01 31.77 -11.70
C GLU A 36 17.17 30.32 -12.15
N VAL A 37 18.39 29.84 -12.02
CA VAL A 37 18.66 28.41 -12.03
C VAL A 37 17.95 27.85 -10.79
N GLY A 38 16.70 27.45 -10.99
CA GLY A 38 15.97 26.68 -10.01
C GLY A 38 16.77 25.42 -9.73
N ALA A 39 17.53 25.41 -8.64
CA ALA A 39 18.15 24.23 -8.12
C ALA A 39 17.03 23.26 -7.75
N SER A 40 16.66 22.39 -8.68
CA SER A 40 15.86 21.22 -8.40
C SER A 40 16.67 20.36 -7.44
N THR A 41 16.41 20.49 -6.17
CA THR A 41 16.93 19.56 -5.16
C THR A 41 16.51 18.17 -5.60
N PRO A 42 17.43 17.24 -5.89
CA PRO A 42 17.03 15.88 -6.24
C PRO A 42 16.28 15.32 -5.03
N SER A 43 15.01 15.01 -5.23
CA SER A 43 14.24 14.21 -4.27
C SER A 43 15.02 12.93 -4.07
N PRO A 44 15.32 12.50 -2.83
CA PRO A 44 16.04 11.26 -2.59
C PRO A 44 15.26 10.14 -3.29
N SER A 45 15.88 9.52 -4.28
CA SER A 45 15.36 8.31 -4.90
C SER A 45 15.41 7.23 -3.83
N VAL A 46 14.28 6.93 -3.19
CA VAL A 46 14.16 5.79 -2.32
C VAL A 46 14.25 4.55 -3.21
N SER A 47 15.41 3.90 -3.19
CA SER A 47 15.61 2.67 -3.94
C SER A 47 14.83 1.56 -3.24
N ALA A 48 13.72 1.15 -3.82
CA ALA A 48 13.00 -0.06 -3.40
C ALA A 48 13.91 -1.28 -3.63
N GLN A 49 14.05 -2.11 -2.61
CA GLN A 49 14.82 -3.35 -2.70
C GLN A 49 13.87 -4.50 -3.00
N GLN A 50 14.06 -5.16 -4.14
CA GLN A 50 13.30 -6.35 -4.50
C GLN A 50 13.80 -7.57 -3.72
N MET A 51 12.91 -8.25 -3.00
CA MET A 51 13.20 -9.51 -2.32
C MET A 51 12.01 -10.45 -2.29
N SER A 52 12.25 -11.69 -1.88
CA SER A 52 11.15 -12.62 -1.62
C SER A 52 10.45 -12.23 -0.32
N ILE A 53 9.11 -12.33 -0.29
CA ILE A 53 8.32 -12.12 0.93
C ILE A 53 8.81 -13.00 2.08
N PHE A 54 9.30 -14.20 1.78
CA PHE A 54 9.84 -15.15 2.76
C PHE A 54 11.18 -14.71 3.40
N GLN A 55 11.79 -13.64 2.90
CA GLN A 55 13.02 -13.06 3.44
C GLN A 55 12.75 -11.81 4.29
N LEU A 56 11.49 -11.38 4.39
CA LEU A 56 11.11 -10.25 5.21
C LEU A 56 11.25 -10.54 6.70
N SER A 57 11.52 -9.50 7.46
CA SER A 57 11.52 -9.49 8.93
C SER A 57 10.41 -8.60 9.46
N PRO A 58 9.84 -8.88 10.65
CA PRO A 58 8.86 -8.00 11.27
C PRO A 58 9.34 -6.55 11.37
N GLY A 59 8.43 -5.62 11.07
CA GLY A 59 8.67 -4.18 10.99
C GLY A 59 9.12 -3.68 9.61
N GLN A 60 9.28 -4.57 8.62
CA GLN A 60 9.58 -4.15 7.25
C GLN A 60 8.30 -3.81 6.49
N CYS A 61 8.37 -2.66 5.78
CA CYS A 61 7.31 -2.14 4.95
C CYS A 61 7.58 -2.44 3.48
N PHE A 62 6.54 -2.81 2.74
CA PHE A 62 6.71 -3.25 1.37
C PHE A 62 5.47 -2.98 0.50
N ASP A 63 5.71 -2.91 -0.80
CA ASP A 63 4.66 -2.88 -1.81
C ASP A 63 4.40 -4.30 -2.34
N ARG A 64 3.14 -4.58 -2.63
CA ARG A 64 2.71 -5.86 -3.22
C ARG A 64 3.39 -6.09 -4.57
N PRO A 65 3.52 -7.36 -5.00
CA PRO A 65 4.04 -7.67 -6.31
C PRO A 65 3.25 -6.97 -7.42
N GLU A 66 3.94 -6.39 -8.38
CA GLU A 66 3.29 -5.96 -9.61
C GLU A 66 2.91 -7.17 -10.48
N ALA A 67 1.94 -6.96 -11.37
CA ALA A 67 1.51 -8.02 -12.29
C ALA A 67 2.71 -8.48 -13.17
N GLY A 68 3.13 -9.73 -12.98
CA GLY A 68 4.23 -10.32 -13.72
C GLY A 68 5.48 -10.64 -12.91
N ASP A 69 5.65 -10.09 -11.71
CA ASP A 69 6.85 -10.29 -10.87
C ASP A 69 6.84 -11.60 -10.06
N GLY A 70 5.81 -12.41 -10.22
CA GLY A 70 5.59 -13.62 -9.41
C GLY A 70 5.00 -13.27 -8.03
N LEU A 71 4.25 -14.21 -7.46
CA LEU A 71 3.43 -14.00 -6.26
C LEU A 71 4.22 -13.65 -4.98
N TYR A 72 5.53 -13.82 -5.00
CA TYR A 72 6.35 -13.78 -3.78
C TYR A 72 7.48 -12.74 -3.81
N ARG A 73 7.59 -11.94 -4.88
CA ARG A 73 8.57 -10.84 -4.93
C ARG A 73 7.90 -9.54 -4.56
N VAL A 74 8.45 -8.86 -3.57
CA VAL A 74 7.95 -7.62 -3.03
C VAL A 74 9.01 -6.52 -3.11
N SER A 75 8.57 -5.27 -3.17
CA SER A 75 9.44 -4.10 -3.11
C SER A 75 9.51 -3.59 -1.68
N VAL A 76 10.61 -3.81 -0.98
CA VAL A 76 10.82 -3.28 0.37
C VAL A 76 11.16 -1.80 0.27
N VAL A 77 10.46 -1.00 1.07
CA VAL A 77 10.60 0.46 1.13
C VAL A 77 10.73 0.90 2.60
N PRO A 78 11.31 2.08 2.87
CA PRO A 78 11.23 2.67 4.20
C PRO A 78 9.77 2.92 4.61
N CYS A 79 9.41 2.65 5.86
CA CYS A 79 8.03 2.82 6.33
C CYS A 79 7.53 4.27 6.28
N GLU A 80 8.43 5.25 6.25
CA GLU A 80 8.12 6.67 6.08
C GLU A 80 7.60 7.01 4.67
N VAL A 81 7.80 6.12 3.70
CA VAL A 81 7.24 6.22 2.36
C VAL A 81 5.90 5.50 2.34
N ALA A 82 4.96 5.99 1.53
CA ALA A 82 3.68 5.30 1.35
C ALA A 82 3.91 3.89 0.80
N HIS A 83 3.32 2.87 1.43
CA HIS A 83 3.52 1.45 1.13
C HIS A 83 2.21 0.67 1.30
N ASP A 84 2.15 -0.53 0.74
CA ASP A 84 0.92 -1.31 0.76
C ASP A 84 0.75 -2.12 2.05
N GLN A 85 1.84 -2.71 2.55
CA GLN A 85 1.80 -3.64 3.68
C GLN A 85 3.03 -3.47 4.59
N GLU A 86 2.87 -3.88 5.85
CA GLU A 86 3.94 -3.98 6.85
C GLU A 86 3.91 -5.38 7.45
N LEU A 87 5.04 -6.08 7.42
CA LEU A 87 5.15 -7.39 8.08
C LEU A 87 5.22 -7.19 9.59
N TYR A 88 4.27 -7.76 10.35
CA TYR A 88 4.23 -7.59 11.80
C TYR A 88 4.56 -8.83 12.59
N ALA A 89 4.35 -10.04 12.04
CA ALA A 89 4.68 -11.28 12.73
C ALA A 89 5.13 -12.38 11.79
N LEU A 90 5.94 -13.28 12.33
CA LEU A 90 6.39 -14.53 11.73
C LEU A 90 6.24 -15.65 12.74
N PHE A 91 5.77 -16.81 12.31
CA PHE A 91 5.77 -18.04 13.12
C PHE A 91 5.79 -19.28 12.22
N GLN A 92 5.94 -20.44 12.83
CA GLN A 92 5.90 -21.71 12.13
C GLN A 92 4.65 -22.50 12.53
N LEU A 93 4.07 -23.21 11.56
CA LEU A 93 3.04 -24.22 11.81
C LEU A 93 3.71 -25.49 12.38
N ASP A 94 3.17 -26.00 13.47
CA ASP A 94 3.73 -27.15 14.18
C ASP A 94 2.97 -28.44 13.81
N HIS A 95 3.10 -28.85 12.54
CA HIS A 95 2.55 -30.09 12.02
C HIS A 95 3.65 -30.93 11.37
N SER A 96 3.66 -32.24 11.62
CA SER A 96 4.59 -33.18 10.98
C SER A 96 4.25 -33.42 9.51
N GLU A 97 2.94 -33.44 9.19
CA GLU A 97 2.42 -33.65 7.84
C GLU A 97 1.70 -32.39 7.35
N TRP A 98 1.53 -32.29 6.04
CA TRP A 98 0.76 -31.19 5.46
C TRP A 98 -0.70 -31.22 5.93
N PRO A 99 -1.20 -30.19 6.64
CA PRO A 99 -2.55 -30.20 7.20
C PRO A 99 -3.65 -29.91 6.16
N GLY A 100 -3.26 -29.55 4.93
CA GLY A 100 -4.14 -29.03 3.90
C GLY A 100 -4.26 -27.50 3.95
N GLU A 101 -4.49 -26.89 2.79
CA GLU A 101 -4.53 -25.43 2.61
C GLU A 101 -5.51 -24.74 3.55
N ASP A 102 -6.76 -25.25 3.62
CA ASP A 102 -7.80 -24.67 4.47
C ASP A 102 -7.44 -24.71 5.98
N ALA A 103 -6.79 -25.78 6.43
CA ALA A 103 -6.39 -25.90 7.83
C ALA A 103 -5.22 -24.98 8.15
N ALA A 104 -4.22 -24.93 7.27
CA ALA A 104 -3.08 -24.01 7.39
C ALA A 104 -3.55 -22.55 7.41
N GLN A 105 -4.48 -22.18 6.51
CA GLN A 105 -5.00 -20.82 6.43
C GLN A 105 -5.84 -20.44 7.68
N ARG A 106 -6.66 -21.35 8.21
CA ARG A 106 -7.42 -21.07 9.44
C ARG A 106 -6.50 -20.85 10.64
N GLU A 107 -5.52 -21.73 10.85
CA GLU A 107 -4.56 -21.59 11.95
C GLU A 107 -3.74 -20.30 11.80
N ALA A 108 -3.30 -20.00 10.58
CA ALA A 108 -2.60 -18.76 10.30
C ALA A 108 -3.45 -17.53 10.64
N THR A 109 -4.73 -17.51 10.24
CA THR A 109 -5.64 -16.39 10.50
C THR A 109 -5.84 -16.18 12.01
N GLU A 110 -6.07 -17.26 12.78
CA GLU A 110 -6.26 -17.19 14.23
C GLU A 110 -5.02 -16.64 14.94
N ARG A 111 -3.84 -17.14 14.57
CA ARG A 111 -2.58 -16.70 15.20
C ARG A 111 -2.21 -15.27 14.76
N CYS A 112 -2.36 -14.93 13.47
CA CYS A 112 -2.13 -13.57 12.99
C CYS A 112 -3.06 -12.56 13.68
N ALA A 113 -4.32 -12.92 13.98
CA ALA A 113 -5.23 -12.03 14.73
C ALA A 113 -4.73 -11.76 16.15
N GLY A 114 -4.18 -12.76 16.83
CA GLY A 114 -3.56 -12.57 18.15
C GLY A 114 -2.32 -11.69 18.12
N GLU A 115 -1.43 -11.93 17.15
CA GLU A 115 -0.23 -11.13 16.94
C GLU A 115 -0.59 -9.68 16.48
N PHE A 116 -1.69 -9.51 15.72
CA PHE A 116 -2.19 -8.21 15.31
C PHE A 116 -2.55 -7.33 16.52
N LEU A 117 -3.32 -7.89 17.47
CA LEU A 117 -3.67 -7.18 18.70
C LEU A 117 -2.41 -6.81 19.50
N ALA A 118 -1.46 -7.73 19.61
CA ALA A 118 -0.22 -7.47 20.33
C ALA A 118 0.63 -6.37 19.66
N TYR A 119 0.62 -6.30 18.34
CA TYR A 119 1.40 -5.35 17.56
C TYR A 119 0.75 -3.96 17.48
N THR A 120 -0.55 -3.90 17.22
CA THR A 120 -1.26 -2.64 16.95
C THR A 120 -1.90 -2.03 18.21
N GLY A 121 -2.22 -2.84 19.21
CA GLY A 121 -2.93 -2.43 20.43
C GLY A 121 -4.46 -2.46 20.32
N ALA A 122 -5.02 -2.87 19.17
CA ALA A 122 -6.47 -3.04 18.96
C ALA A 122 -6.75 -4.31 18.15
N THR A 123 -7.98 -4.79 18.17
CA THR A 123 -8.41 -5.87 17.28
C THR A 123 -8.65 -5.35 15.86
N ALA A 124 -8.64 -6.23 14.86
CA ALA A 124 -8.90 -5.82 13.48
C ALA A 124 -10.31 -5.21 13.31
N ASP A 125 -11.30 -5.71 14.05
CA ASP A 125 -12.69 -5.18 14.01
C ASP A 125 -12.82 -3.77 14.60
N GLU A 126 -11.88 -3.35 15.45
CA GLU A 126 -11.84 -2.04 16.11
C GLU A 126 -10.89 -1.06 15.42
N SER A 127 -10.14 -1.53 14.43
CA SER A 127 -9.10 -0.77 13.74
C SER A 127 -9.50 -0.45 12.30
N ARG A 128 -8.88 0.58 11.74
CA ARG A 128 -8.86 0.82 10.28
C ARG A 128 -7.88 -0.11 9.54
N LEU A 129 -7.05 -0.83 10.28
CA LEU A 129 -6.08 -1.78 9.77
C LEU A 129 -6.71 -3.15 9.70
N GLY A 130 -6.46 -3.86 8.61
CA GLY A 130 -6.70 -5.27 8.46
C GLY A 130 -5.38 -6.04 8.38
N PHE A 131 -5.46 -7.32 8.14
CA PHE A 131 -4.29 -8.14 7.90
C PHE A 131 -4.54 -9.25 6.88
N SER A 132 -3.47 -9.68 6.27
CA SER A 132 -3.41 -10.88 5.45
C SER A 132 -2.34 -11.83 5.99
N SER A 133 -2.47 -13.12 5.68
CA SER A 133 -1.49 -14.15 6.03
C SER A 133 -1.01 -14.88 4.78
N PHE A 134 0.30 -15.11 4.73
CA PHE A 134 0.94 -15.96 3.71
C PHE A 134 1.32 -17.27 4.37
N VAL A 135 0.81 -18.35 3.83
CA VAL A 135 1.02 -19.71 4.35
C VAL A 135 1.85 -20.54 3.37
N PRO A 136 2.54 -21.59 3.86
CA PRO A 136 3.20 -22.55 2.96
C PRO A 136 2.19 -23.20 2.02
N SER A 137 2.65 -23.56 0.84
CA SER A 137 1.95 -24.47 -0.07
C SER A 137 2.32 -25.91 0.23
N GLU A 138 1.55 -26.90 -0.27
CA GLU A 138 1.92 -28.32 -0.18
C GLU A 138 3.31 -28.58 -0.77
N GLY A 139 3.64 -27.88 -1.88
CA GLY A 139 4.96 -28.00 -2.51
C GLY A 139 6.08 -27.49 -1.61
N SER A 140 5.98 -26.28 -1.08
CA SER A 140 7.01 -25.72 -0.19
C SER A 140 7.08 -26.47 1.14
N TRP A 141 5.95 -27.00 1.62
CA TRP A 141 5.90 -27.87 2.81
C TRP A 141 6.75 -29.12 2.64
N SER A 142 6.69 -29.75 1.46
CA SER A 142 7.52 -30.94 1.16
C SER A 142 9.01 -30.62 1.16
N GLU A 143 9.38 -29.34 0.95
CA GLU A 143 10.75 -28.82 0.99
C GLU A 143 11.16 -28.34 2.39
N GLY A 144 10.26 -28.46 3.38
CA GLY A 144 10.52 -28.11 4.79
C GLY A 144 10.02 -26.72 5.20
N ASP A 145 9.34 -25.96 4.33
CA ASP A 145 8.73 -24.70 4.71
C ASP A 145 7.56 -24.88 5.66
N ARG A 146 7.55 -24.12 6.74
CA ARG A 146 6.53 -24.11 7.80
C ARG A 146 6.13 -22.68 8.16
N GLN A 147 6.77 -21.68 7.51
CA GLN A 147 6.67 -20.30 7.94
C GLN A 147 5.38 -19.65 7.48
N VAL A 148 4.70 -19.00 8.42
CA VAL A 148 3.60 -18.08 8.17
C VAL A 148 4.09 -16.65 8.35
N GLN A 149 3.70 -15.77 7.43
CA GLN A 149 3.91 -14.34 7.53
C GLN A 149 2.57 -13.64 7.73
N CYS A 150 2.52 -12.70 8.67
CA CYS A 150 1.36 -11.86 8.92
C CYS A 150 1.68 -10.43 8.51
N ALA A 151 0.94 -9.87 7.57
CA ALA A 151 1.14 -8.52 7.04
C ALA A 151 -0.08 -7.62 7.31
N LEU A 152 0.18 -6.41 7.80
CA LEU A 152 -0.81 -5.35 7.97
C LEU A 152 -1.12 -4.68 6.64
N GLU A 153 -2.35 -4.19 6.51
CA GLU A 153 -2.81 -3.39 5.40
C GLU A 153 -3.97 -2.48 5.83
N LEU A 154 -4.36 -1.51 5.01
CA LEU A 154 -5.61 -0.78 5.25
C LEU A 154 -6.79 -1.65 4.85
N ASP A 155 -7.75 -1.85 5.75
CA ASP A 155 -8.96 -2.65 5.50
C ASP A 155 -9.79 -2.10 4.34
N SER A 156 -9.87 -0.78 4.21
CA SER A 156 -10.56 -0.10 3.10
C SER A 156 -9.76 -0.06 1.79
N GLY A 157 -8.57 -0.64 1.76
CA GLY A 157 -7.59 -0.44 0.68
C GLY A 157 -6.86 0.89 0.79
N GLY A 158 -5.88 1.10 -0.08
CA GLY A 158 -5.02 2.28 -0.06
C GLY A 158 -3.63 1.98 0.48
N ARG A 159 -2.89 3.01 0.88
CA ARG A 159 -1.49 2.89 1.30
C ARG A 159 -1.31 3.32 2.75
N LEU A 160 -0.49 2.59 3.45
CA LEU A 160 0.00 2.92 4.79
C LEU A 160 1.05 4.04 4.72
N LEU A 161 1.20 4.79 5.80
CA LEU A 161 2.27 5.78 5.98
C LEU A 161 2.82 5.69 7.39
N GLY A 162 4.12 5.49 7.48
CA GLY A 162 4.83 5.26 8.73
C GLY A 162 4.56 3.86 9.32
N PRO A 163 5.39 3.40 10.28
CA PRO A 163 5.19 2.12 10.95
C PRO A 163 3.87 2.10 11.74
N GLN A 164 3.21 0.96 11.79
CA GLN A 164 1.87 0.81 12.38
C GLN A 164 1.87 0.21 13.79
N ALA A 165 3.00 -0.09 14.37
CA ALA A 165 3.10 -0.55 15.76
C ALA A 165 2.40 0.43 16.72
N GLY A 166 1.45 -0.06 17.53
CA GLY A 166 0.67 0.73 18.49
C GLY A 166 -0.31 1.73 17.87
N LYS A 167 -0.73 1.54 16.61
CA LYS A 167 -1.63 2.45 15.88
C LYS A 167 -2.96 1.79 15.48
N GLY A 168 -3.39 0.81 16.21
CA GLY A 168 -4.68 0.14 16.01
C GLY A 168 -5.89 1.01 16.26
#